data_bce8eb19c2b1181d7bbdc222a1b4f536
#
_entry.id   bce8eb19c2b1181d7bbdc222a1b4f536
#
_cell.length_a   1.000
_cell.length_b   1.000
_cell.length_c   1.000
_cell.angle_alpha   90.00
_cell.angle_beta   90.00
_cell.angle_gamma   90.00
#
_symmetry.space_group_name_H-M   'P 1'
#
loop_
_entity.id
_entity.type
_entity.pdbx_description
1 polymer ?
#
loop_
_entity_poly.entity_id
_entity_poly.type
_entity_poly.pdbx_seq_one_letter_code
_entity_poly.pdbx_strand_id
1 'polypeptide(L)'
;MRNIWIMVAMLFAAGACSKSEVETWSAKPRASFYMSNDTVSYYFTLQPEGTTEDTVKLKIMMAGRIANVDRHVAIKGLGGSPSNPGSRYEIMSAIIPAGKTRGEALIKVFKTENLDIANDTLSFEIVTSEEFEVGEDDYLRNAVIVSNLWTLPSWWDKNHLGEYSAKKMEIIYQVLGSTEVFENVENWYVDEVKIAIYKLNRYCKDNNVKYNPEDESVIQFESGSK
;
A
#
# COMPACT_ATOMS: atom_id res chain seq x y z
N MET A 1 -4.82 40.39 -70.12
CA MET A 1 -3.76 40.33 -69.10
C MET A 1 -4.30 40.13 -67.65
N ARG A 2 -5.55 40.50 -67.38
CA ARG A 2 -6.13 40.39 -66.03
C ARG A 2 -6.39 38.95 -65.58
N ASN A 3 -6.65 38.02 -66.53
CA ASN A 3 -6.98 36.62 -66.20
C ASN A 3 -5.74 35.73 -65.92
N ILE A 4 -4.55 36.16 -66.36
CA ILE A 4 -3.30 35.43 -66.13
C ILE A 4 -2.83 35.57 -64.68
N TRP A 5 -3.04 36.71 -64.06
CA TRP A 5 -2.69 36.98 -62.70
C TRP A 5 -3.53 36.13 -61.65
N ILE A 6 -4.79 35.86 -62.01
CA ILE A 6 -5.69 35.03 -61.19
C ILE A 6 -5.26 33.55 -61.25
N MET A 7 -4.81 33.06 -62.41
CA MET A 7 -4.29 31.70 -62.54
C MET A 7 -2.96 31.48 -61.80
N VAL A 8 -2.08 32.46 -61.78
CA VAL A 8 -0.80 32.38 -61.04
C VAL A 8 -1.05 32.44 -59.54
N ALA A 9 -2.03 33.19 -59.05
CA ALA A 9 -2.38 33.24 -57.64
C ALA A 9 -3.02 31.90 -57.11
N MET A 10 -3.75 31.18 -57.98
CA MET A 10 -4.29 29.88 -57.64
C MET A 10 -3.26 28.74 -57.54
N LEU A 11 -2.16 28.84 -58.29
CA LEU A 11 -1.09 27.85 -58.25
C LEU A 11 -0.22 27.93 -56.97
N PHE A 12 -0.17 29.08 -56.30
CA PHE A 12 0.56 29.21 -55.01
C PHE A 12 -0.23 28.77 -53.81
N ALA A 13 -1.54 28.58 -53.90
CA ALA A 13 -2.38 28.11 -52.79
C ALA A 13 -2.35 26.58 -52.61
N ALA A 14 -1.84 25.81 -53.57
CA ALA A 14 -1.81 24.34 -53.50
C ALA A 14 -0.57 23.75 -52.79
N GLY A 15 0.39 24.58 -52.37
CA GLY A 15 1.64 24.16 -51.75
C GLY A 15 1.66 24.23 -50.23
N ALA A 16 0.57 24.64 -49.56
CA ALA A 16 0.55 24.92 -48.11
C ALA A 16 0.02 23.77 -47.25
N CYS A 17 -0.10 22.52 -47.77
CA CYS A 17 -0.27 21.35 -46.95
C CYS A 17 1.10 20.68 -46.72
N SER A 18 1.98 21.34 -45.98
CA SER A 18 3.02 20.57 -45.30
C SER A 18 2.29 19.68 -44.31
N LYS A 19 2.31 18.34 -44.49
CA LYS A 19 2.04 17.40 -43.42
C LYS A 19 2.96 17.81 -42.29
N SER A 20 2.44 18.49 -41.27
CA SER A 20 3.10 18.52 -39.98
C SER A 20 3.24 17.04 -39.61
N GLU A 21 4.46 16.53 -39.60
CA GLU A 21 4.73 15.26 -38.96
C GLU A 21 4.10 15.40 -37.58
N VAL A 22 3.12 14.53 -37.27
CA VAL A 22 2.60 14.41 -35.92
C VAL A 22 3.82 14.04 -35.12
N GLU A 23 4.35 14.97 -34.32
CA GLU A 23 5.42 14.67 -33.38
C GLU A 23 4.92 13.51 -32.51
N THR A 24 5.35 12.31 -32.85
CA THR A 24 5.08 11.15 -32.04
C THR A 24 5.84 11.39 -30.75
N TRP A 25 5.10 11.56 -29.67
CA TRP A 25 5.68 11.78 -28.35
C TRP A 25 6.61 10.60 -28.01
N SER A 26 7.91 10.83 -28.18
CA SER A 26 8.98 9.86 -27.97
C SER A 26 9.53 9.88 -26.53
N ALA A 27 8.89 10.65 -25.65
CA ALA A 27 9.31 10.74 -24.27
C ALA A 27 9.27 9.37 -23.60
N LYS A 28 10.33 9.07 -22.87
CA LYS A 28 10.43 7.88 -22.04
C LYS A 28 9.27 7.86 -21.04
N PRO A 29 8.61 6.72 -20.83
CA PRO A 29 7.53 6.63 -19.85
C PRO A 29 8.08 6.89 -18.44
N ARG A 30 7.21 7.36 -17.57
CA ARG A 30 7.54 7.69 -16.19
C ARG A 30 6.91 6.69 -15.26
N ALA A 31 7.65 6.25 -14.24
CA ALA A 31 7.17 5.37 -13.19
C ALA A 31 7.01 6.10 -11.86
N SER A 32 5.99 5.72 -11.10
CA SER A 32 5.70 6.24 -9.77
C SER A 32 5.00 5.16 -8.91
N PHE A 33 4.97 5.34 -7.60
CA PHE A 33 4.06 4.59 -6.76
C PHE A 33 2.62 5.03 -7.04
N TYR A 34 1.66 4.16 -6.75
CA TYR A 34 0.25 4.41 -7.10
C TYR A 34 -0.40 5.49 -6.22
N MET A 35 0.05 5.62 -4.97
CA MET A 35 -0.43 6.64 -4.04
C MET A 35 0.76 7.44 -3.48
N SER A 36 0.53 8.73 -3.28
CA SER A 36 1.51 9.62 -2.66
C SER A 36 1.68 9.26 -1.18
N ASN A 37 2.94 9.12 -0.75
CA ASN A 37 3.31 8.86 0.64
C ASN A 37 2.49 7.74 1.31
N ASP A 38 2.06 6.75 0.55
CA ASP A 38 1.35 5.59 1.06
C ASP A 38 2.29 4.75 1.94
N THR A 39 1.75 4.27 3.05
CA THR A 39 2.49 3.43 3.98
C THR A 39 1.74 2.12 4.16
N VAL A 40 2.38 1.03 3.78
CA VAL A 40 1.84 -0.31 3.97
C VAL A 40 2.30 -0.83 5.32
N SER A 41 1.38 -1.21 6.20
CA SER A 41 1.71 -1.85 7.47
C SER A 41 1.68 -3.38 7.32
N TYR A 42 2.72 -4.04 7.79
CA TYR A 42 2.85 -5.48 7.84
C TYR A 42 3.15 -5.95 9.26
N TYR A 43 2.35 -6.91 9.74
CA TYR A 43 2.45 -7.41 11.11
C TYR A 43 2.75 -8.91 11.11
N PHE A 44 3.92 -9.31 11.62
CA PHE A 44 4.25 -10.72 11.81
C PHE A 44 3.34 -11.40 12.83
N THR A 45 2.83 -10.65 13.81
CA THR A 45 1.85 -11.14 14.79
C THR A 45 0.55 -11.63 14.17
N LEU A 46 0.23 -11.23 12.93
CA LEU A 46 -0.95 -11.66 12.19
C LEU A 46 -0.70 -12.90 11.33
N GLN A 47 0.55 -13.31 11.19
CA GLN A 47 0.92 -14.44 10.36
C GLN A 47 0.91 -15.74 11.16
N PRO A 48 0.85 -16.91 10.49
CA PRO A 48 0.97 -18.20 11.16
C PRO A 48 2.23 -18.27 12.05
N GLU A 49 2.11 -18.97 13.15
CA GLU A 49 3.23 -19.18 14.08
C GLU A 49 4.45 -19.76 13.35
N GLY A 50 5.63 -19.23 13.63
CA GLY A 50 6.88 -19.63 12.97
C GLY A 50 7.19 -18.88 11.66
N THR A 51 6.34 -17.96 11.20
CA THR A 51 6.64 -17.12 10.05
C THR A 51 7.81 -16.19 10.34
N THR A 52 8.90 -16.34 9.59
CA THR A 52 10.14 -15.54 9.73
C THR A 52 10.38 -14.59 8.56
N GLU A 53 9.69 -14.78 7.44
CA GLU A 53 9.75 -13.93 6.26
C GLU A 53 8.42 -13.94 5.51
N ASP A 54 8.12 -12.86 4.80
CA ASP A 54 6.94 -12.77 3.93
C ASP A 54 7.15 -11.70 2.85
N THR A 55 6.21 -11.58 1.91
CA THR A 55 6.30 -10.66 0.79
C THR A 55 5.19 -9.60 0.86
N VAL A 56 5.60 -8.35 0.96
CA VAL A 56 4.72 -7.17 0.90
C VAL A 56 4.70 -6.64 -0.53
N LYS A 57 3.53 -6.20 -0.98
CA LYS A 57 3.30 -5.64 -2.32
C LYS A 57 3.12 -4.14 -2.24
N LEU A 58 3.96 -3.40 -2.97
CA LEU A 58 3.78 -1.97 -3.20
C LEU A 58 3.21 -1.76 -4.61
N LYS A 59 2.13 -1.02 -4.71
CA LYS A 59 1.49 -0.72 -6.00
C LYS A 59 2.29 0.33 -6.75
N ILE A 60 2.63 0.04 -8.00
CA ILE A 60 3.33 0.96 -8.91
C ILE A 60 2.48 1.25 -10.14
N MET A 61 2.73 2.38 -10.76
CA MET A 61 2.06 2.78 -12.00
C MET A 61 3.03 3.46 -12.96
N MET A 62 2.62 3.59 -14.20
CA MET A 62 3.34 4.33 -15.21
C MET A 62 2.44 5.33 -15.93
N ALA A 63 3.04 6.43 -16.39
CA ALA A 63 2.49 7.35 -17.35
C ALA A 63 3.32 7.30 -18.65
N GLY A 64 2.64 7.26 -19.79
CA GLY A 64 3.26 7.19 -21.10
C GLY A 64 2.81 6.01 -21.94
N ARG A 65 3.58 5.66 -22.98
CA ARG A 65 3.21 4.62 -23.94
C ARG A 65 3.25 3.22 -23.32
N ILE A 66 2.16 2.48 -23.43
CA ILE A 66 2.06 1.08 -23.03
C ILE A 66 2.93 0.20 -23.94
N ALA A 67 3.64 -0.77 -23.35
CA ALA A 67 4.43 -1.75 -24.08
C ALA A 67 3.74 -3.12 -24.12
N ASN A 68 4.09 -3.93 -25.12
CA ASN A 68 3.60 -5.30 -25.25
C ASN A 68 4.52 -6.33 -24.56
N VAL A 69 5.41 -5.85 -23.70
CA VAL A 69 6.35 -6.64 -22.90
C VAL A 69 6.29 -6.16 -21.47
N ASP A 70 6.64 -7.03 -20.53
CA ASP A 70 6.83 -6.67 -19.12
C ASP A 70 7.96 -5.65 -19.00
N ARG A 71 7.80 -4.68 -18.09
CA ARG A 71 8.76 -3.59 -17.89
C ARG A 71 9.18 -3.52 -16.43
N HIS A 72 10.48 -3.37 -16.23
CA HIS A 72 11.08 -3.34 -14.90
C HIS A 72 11.26 -1.91 -14.39
N VAL A 73 10.68 -1.64 -13.22
CA VAL A 73 10.84 -0.36 -12.52
C VAL A 73 12.02 -0.48 -11.56
N ALA A 74 12.94 0.46 -11.63
CA ALA A 74 14.07 0.50 -10.70
C ALA A 74 13.64 1.13 -9.37
N ILE A 75 13.80 0.37 -8.29
CA ILE A 75 13.50 0.80 -6.92
C ILE A 75 14.76 0.62 -6.08
N LYS A 76 15.09 1.62 -5.26
CA LYS A 76 16.13 1.52 -4.22
C LYS A 76 15.52 1.65 -2.83
N GLY A 77 16.12 0.98 -1.86
CA GLY A 77 15.83 1.21 -0.45
C GLY A 77 16.60 2.44 0.06
N LEU A 78 15.92 3.25 0.85
CA LEU A 78 16.50 4.46 1.45
C LEU A 78 17.06 4.19 2.86
N GLY A 79 17.17 2.94 3.26
CA GLY A 79 17.43 2.54 4.61
C GLY A 79 16.12 2.39 5.40
N GLY A 80 16.26 2.17 6.65
CA GLY A 80 15.17 2.07 7.61
C GLY A 80 15.79 2.24 8.99
N SER A 81 15.01 2.31 10.03
CA SER A 81 15.51 2.34 11.39
C SER A 81 15.39 0.98 12.04
N PRO A 82 16.47 0.43 12.57
CA PRO A 82 17.89 0.77 12.50
C PRO A 82 18.59 0.22 11.26
N SER A 83 19.63 0.83 10.89
CA SER A 83 20.33 0.98 9.65
C SER A 83 21.12 -0.20 9.08
N ASN A 84 20.53 -1.34 8.83
CA ASN A 84 21.12 -2.32 7.90
C ASN A 84 20.06 -2.83 6.92
N PRO A 85 19.84 -2.17 5.79
CA PRO A 85 18.80 -2.52 4.85
C PRO A 85 18.90 -3.98 4.35
N GLY A 86 20.07 -4.48 4.09
CA GLY A 86 20.28 -5.80 3.51
C GLY A 86 19.87 -6.99 4.38
N SER A 87 19.67 -6.80 5.69
CA SER A 87 19.24 -7.87 6.61
C SER A 87 17.76 -7.87 6.94
N ARG A 88 17.01 -6.84 6.53
CA ARG A 88 15.62 -6.62 6.92
C ARG A 88 14.62 -6.75 5.80
N TYR A 89 15.06 -6.57 4.59
CA TYR A 89 14.24 -6.74 3.39
C TYR A 89 15.10 -7.11 2.17
N GLU A 90 14.42 -7.59 1.14
CA GLU A 90 14.96 -7.82 -0.19
C GLU A 90 13.95 -7.30 -1.23
N ILE A 91 14.41 -6.50 -2.20
CA ILE A 91 13.59 -6.10 -3.34
C ILE A 91 13.64 -7.23 -4.37
N MET A 92 12.59 -8.04 -4.44
CA MET A 92 12.55 -9.20 -5.31
C MET A 92 12.30 -8.83 -6.77
N SER A 93 11.33 -7.94 -7.00
CA SER A 93 10.97 -7.46 -8.33
C SER A 93 10.11 -6.22 -8.25
N ALA A 94 10.08 -5.43 -9.33
CA ALA A 94 9.11 -4.38 -9.53
C ALA A 94 8.74 -4.36 -11.01
N ILE A 95 7.54 -4.83 -11.36
CA ILE A 95 7.16 -5.11 -12.74
C ILE A 95 5.81 -4.49 -13.06
N ILE A 96 5.75 -3.83 -14.21
CA ILE A 96 4.51 -3.43 -14.87
C ILE A 96 4.29 -4.41 -16.03
N PRO A 97 3.26 -5.28 -15.96
CA PRO A 97 3.02 -6.31 -16.96
C PRO A 97 2.70 -5.75 -18.35
N ALA A 98 2.97 -6.51 -19.37
CA ALA A 98 2.65 -6.22 -20.76
C ALA A 98 1.18 -5.76 -20.92
N GLY A 99 0.96 -4.68 -21.64
CA GLY A 99 -0.37 -4.13 -21.90
C GLY A 99 -1.02 -3.43 -20.70
N LYS A 100 -0.30 -3.24 -19.57
CA LYS A 100 -0.81 -2.60 -18.36
C LYS A 100 -0.10 -1.27 -18.08
N THR A 101 -0.79 -0.43 -17.30
CA THR A 101 -0.23 0.82 -16.75
C THR A 101 0.03 0.72 -15.25
N ARG A 102 -0.33 -0.40 -14.64
CA ARG A 102 -0.17 -0.68 -13.20
C ARG A 102 0.53 -2.01 -13.01
N GLY A 103 1.33 -2.08 -11.95
CA GLY A 103 2.07 -3.27 -11.56
C GLY A 103 2.31 -3.30 -10.06
N GLU A 104 3.20 -4.17 -9.64
CA GLU A 104 3.55 -4.38 -8.24
C GLU A 104 5.07 -4.45 -8.08
N ALA A 105 5.55 -3.89 -6.97
CA ALA A 105 6.87 -4.17 -6.45
C ALA A 105 6.72 -5.18 -5.30
N LEU A 106 7.48 -6.26 -5.36
CA LEU A 106 7.50 -7.32 -4.37
C LEU A 106 8.69 -7.12 -3.44
N ILE A 107 8.39 -6.84 -2.18
CA ILE A 107 9.39 -6.61 -1.14
C ILE A 107 9.30 -7.75 -0.14
N LYS A 108 10.33 -8.59 -0.09
CA LYS A 108 10.44 -9.59 0.97
C LYS A 108 10.88 -8.89 2.26
N VAL A 109 10.18 -9.12 3.34
CA VAL A 109 10.49 -8.60 4.68
C VAL A 109 10.86 -9.73 5.61
N PHE A 110 11.78 -9.47 6.53
CA PHE A 110 12.28 -10.48 7.46
C PHE A 110 11.91 -10.11 8.90
N LYS A 111 11.52 -11.11 9.68
CA LYS A 111 11.33 -10.97 11.11
C LYS A 111 12.68 -10.90 11.80
N THR A 112 12.97 -9.75 12.43
CA THR A 112 14.18 -9.53 13.20
C THR A 112 13.84 -9.38 14.68
N GLU A 113 14.79 -9.63 15.58
CA GLU A 113 14.62 -9.50 17.03
C GLU A 113 14.20 -8.08 17.45
N ASN A 114 14.61 -7.07 16.70
CA ASN A 114 14.22 -5.68 16.97
C ASN A 114 12.71 -5.43 16.84
N LEU A 115 12.00 -6.23 16.06
CA LEU A 115 10.56 -6.09 15.86
C LEU A 115 9.75 -6.47 17.10
N ASP A 116 10.36 -7.17 18.05
CA ASP A 116 9.75 -7.47 19.36
C ASP A 116 9.80 -6.26 20.32
N ILE A 117 10.58 -5.23 19.97
CA ILE A 117 10.79 -4.04 20.80
C ILE A 117 10.22 -2.78 20.12
N ALA A 118 10.37 -2.65 18.80
CA ALA A 118 9.96 -1.47 18.05
C ALA A 118 9.58 -1.83 16.60
N ASN A 119 8.71 -1.04 16.00
CA ASN A 119 8.40 -1.13 14.59
C ASN A 119 9.62 -0.71 13.76
N ASP A 120 9.77 -1.30 12.58
CA ASP A 120 10.76 -0.88 11.61
C ASP A 120 10.09 -0.26 10.38
N THR A 121 10.59 0.89 9.94
CA THR A 121 10.09 1.58 8.74
C THR A 121 11.10 1.42 7.61
N LEU A 122 10.70 0.68 6.60
CA LEU A 122 11.47 0.44 5.38
C LEU A 122 11.00 1.42 4.32
N SER A 123 11.85 2.34 3.90
CA SER A 123 11.53 3.34 2.89
C SER A 123 12.12 2.98 1.53
N PHE A 124 11.35 3.21 0.48
CA PHE A 124 11.70 2.87 -0.90
C PHE A 124 11.51 4.08 -1.80
N GLU A 125 12.37 4.20 -2.82
CA GLU A 125 12.28 5.27 -3.81
C GLU A 125 12.42 4.69 -5.22
N ILE A 126 11.52 5.11 -6.13
CA ILE A 126 11.65 4.84 -7.55
C ILE A 126 12.74 5.72 -8.12
N VAL A 127 13.63 5.14 -8.90
CA VAL A 127 14.75 5.85 -9.54
C VAL A 127 14.72 5.67 -11.05
N THR A 128 15.32 6.62 -11.78
CA THR A 128 15.48 6.53 -13.23
C THR A 128 16.22 5.25 -13.63
N SER A 129 15.74 4.62 -14.69
CA SER A 129 16.30 3.39 -15.27
C SER A 129 16.41 3.52 -16.80
N GLU A 130 16.86 2.47 -17.46
CA GLU A 130 16.82 2.42 -18.93
C GLU A 130 15.39 2.45 -19.48
N GLU A 131 14.42 1.87 -18.77
CA GLU A 131 13.03 1.76 -19.20
C GLU A 131 12.13 2.92 -18.78
N PHE A 132 12.46 3.59 -17.66
CA PHE A 132 11.62 4.62 -17.08
C PHE A 132 12.41 5.85 -16.62
N GLU A 133 11.81 7.02 -16.83
CA GLU A 133 12.11 8.21 -16.03
C GLU A 133 11.26 8.19 -14.74
N VAL A 134 11.64 8.99 -13.76
CA VAL A 134 10.84 9.20 -12.54
C VAL A 134 9.57 9.99 -12.83
N GLY A 135 8.50 9.67 -12.11
CA GLY A 135 7.23 10.41 -12.17
C GLY A 135 7.26 11.72 -11.38
N GLU A 136 6.14 12.08 -10.77
CA GLU A 136 6.03 13.26 -9.91
C GLU A 136 6.67 12.99 -8.54
N ASP A 137 7.32 13.99 -7.96
CA ASP A 137 8.13 13.89 -6.74
C ASP A 137 7.33 13.34 -5.54
N ASP A 138 6.06 13.72 -5.42
CA ASP A 138 5.19 13.27 -4.34
C ASP A 138 4.86 11.77 -4.39
N TYR A 139 5.06 11.11 -5.54
CA TYR A 139 4.77 9.71 -5.78
C TYR A 139 6.03 8.84 -5.95
N LEU A 140 7.21 9.38 -5.70
CA LEU A 140 8.46 8.64 -5.84
C LEU A 140 8.81 7.79 -4.62
N ARG A 141 8.20 8.06 -3.48
CA ARG A 141 8.52 7.39 -2.22
C ARG A 141 7.33 6.64 -1.65
N ASN A 142 7.63 5.49 -1.06
CA ASN A 142 6.68 4.68 -0.32
C ASN A 142 7.39 4.01 0.85
N ALA A 143 6.63 3.58 1.87
CA ALA A 143 7.18 2.93 3.03
C ALA A 143 6.42 1.67 3.40
N VAL A 144 7.13 0.72 4.01
CA VAL A 144 6.55 -0.44 4.69
C VAL A 144 6.90 -0.34 6.16
N ILE A 145 5.90 -0.29 7.03
CA ILE A 145 6.07 -0.44 8.47
C ILE A 145 5.96 -1.94 8.78
N VAL A 146 7.04 -2.51 9.25
CA VAL A 146 7.10 -3.91 9.68
C VAL A 146 7.07 -3.97 11.19
N SER A 147 6.22 -4.81 11.75
CA SER A 147 6.04 -4.94 13.19
C SER A 147 5.86 -6.40 13.60
N ASN A 148 6.32 -6.73 14.80
CA ASN A 148 5.91 -7.91 15.54
C ASN A 148 5.18 -7.53 16.83
N LEU A 149 4.83 -6.26 16.98
CA LEU A 149 4.13 -5.72 18.14
C LEU A 149 2.68 -5.43 17.82
N TRP A 150 1.84 -5.69 18.79
CA TRP A 150 0.49 -5.14 18.84
C TRP A 150 0.56 -3.73 19.43
N THR A 151 0.48 -2.70 18.59
CA THR A 151 0.43 -1.30 19.05
C THR A 151 -1.00 -0.81 19.12
N LEU A 152 -1.29 0.13 20.03
CA LEU A 152 -2.59 0.79 20.12
C LEU A 152 -2.90 1.51 18.79
N PRO A 153 -3.91 1.06 18.02
CA PRO A 153 -4.27 1.72 16.78
C PRO A 153 -4.98 3.05 17.04
N SER A 154 -4.86 3.99 16.10
CA SER A 154 -5.53 5.30 16.21
C SER A 154 -7.07 5.21 16.23
N TRP A 155 -7.62 4.16 15.64
CA TRP A 155 -9.07 3.91 15.61
C TRP A 155 -9.61 3.23 16.88
N TRP A 156 -8.76 2.82 17.83
CA TRP A 156 -9.22 2.13 19.03
C TRP A 156 -10.07 3.04 19.92
N ASP A 157 -11.34 2.73 20.03
CA ASP A 157 -12.25 3.43 20.95
C ASP A 157 -12.40 2.65 22.27
N LYS A 158 -11.88 3.25 23.33
CA LYS A 158 -11.90 2.66 24.66
C LYS A 158 -13.32 2.47 25.22
N ASN A 159 -14.27 3.33 24.84
CA ASN A 159 -15.64 3.24 25.34
C ASN A 159 -16.41 2.04 24.77
N HIS A 160 -16.01 1.57 23.59
CA HIS A 160 -16.67 0.48 22.86
C HIS A 160 -15.86 -0.81 22.88
N LEU A 161 -14.54 -0.74 22.98
CA LEU A 161 -13.65 -1.91 22.99
C LEU A 161 -13.00 -2.16 24.37
N GLY A 162 -13.18 -1.24 25.32
CA GLY A 162 -12.51 -1.27 26.62
C GLY A 162 -11.02 -0.93 26.54
N GLU A 163 -10.29 -1.17 27.60
CA GLU A 163 -8.84 -0.97 27.61
C GLU A 163 -8.16 -1.81 26.53
N TYR A 164 -7.19 -1.18 25.87
CA TYR A 164 -6.40 -1.84 24.83
C TYR A 164 -5.51 -2.95 25.41
N SER A 165 -5.42 -4.05 24.71
CA SER A 165 -4.39 -5.07 24.94
C SER A 165 -4.04 -5.81 23.65
N ALA A 166 -2.81 -6.31 23.57
CA ALA A 166 -2.38 -7.19 22.48
C ALA A 166 -3.31 -8.39 22.31
N LYS A 167 -3.77 -8.97 23.42
CA LYS A 167 -4.69 -10.11 23.42
C LYS A 167 -6.04 -9.80 22.79
N LYS A 168 -6.57 -8.61 23.01
CA LYS A 168 -7.80 -8.17 22.34
C LYS A 168 -7.61 -7.99 20.83
N MET A 169 -6.47 -7.47 20.40
CA MET A 169 -6.15 -7.38 18.97
C MET A 169 -6.07 -8.76 18.32
N GLU A 170 -5.40 -9.71 18.96
CA GLU A 170 -5.37 -11.11 18.50
C GLU A 170 -6.79 -11.67 18.31
N ILE A 171 -7.66 -11.48 19.31
CA ILE A 171 -9.04 -11.95 19.27
C ILE A 171 -9.81 -11.29 18.11
N ILE A 172 -9.63 -9.99 17.88
CA ILE A 172 -10.27 -9.27 16.76
C ILE A 172 -9.91 -9.94 15.44
N TYR A 173 -8.63 -10.15 15.19
CA TYR A 173 -8.20 -10.78 13.94
C TYR A 173 -8.64 -12.25 13.83
N GLN A 174 -8.58 -12.99 14.95
CA GLN A 174 -8.99 -14.39 14.96
C GLN A 174 -10.50 -14.57 14.67
N VAL A 175 -11.34 -13.66 15.14
CA VAL A 175 -12.80 -13.77 15.05
C VAL A 175 -13.35 -13.07 13.80
N LEU A 176 -12.81 -11.90 13.46
CA LEU A 176 -13.32 -11.06 12.36
C LEU A 176 -12.47 -11.15 11.10
N GLY A 177 -11.21 -11.57 11.18
CA GLY A 177 -10.27 -11.65 10.06
C GLY A 177 -9.65 -10.31 9.66
N SER A 178 -10.22 -9.19 10.09
CA SER A 178 -9.72 -7.82 9.83
C SER A 178 -10.19 -6.85 10.88
N THR A 179 -9.68 -5.62 10.82
CA THR A 179 -10.08 -4.49 11.70
C THR A 179 -10.98 -3.48 10.99
N GLU A 180 -11.29 -3.70 9.70
CA GLU A 180 -12.02 -2.75 8.85
C GLU A 180 -13.33 -2.24 9.45
N VAL A 181 -14.06 -3.10 10.19
CA VAL A 181 -15.31 -2.74 10.85
C VAL A 181 -15.14 -1.66 11.92
N PHE A 182 -13.92 -1.44 12.42
CA PHE A 182 -13.57 -0.44 13.42
C PHE A 182 -12.79 0.74 12.85
N GLU A 183 -12.27 0.62 11.62
CA GLU A 183 -11.51 1.67 10.96
C GLU A 183 -12.44 2.70 10.34
N ASN A 184 -12.13 3.99 10.48
CA ASN A 184 -12.90 5.09 9.90
C ASN A 184 -14.39 5.11 10.30
N VAL A 185 -14.72 4.63 11.50
CA VAL A 185 -16.08 4.61 12.02
C VAL A 185 -16.48 6.00 12.52
N GLU A 186 -17.39 6.66 11.82
CA GLU A 186 -17.95 7.93 12.26
C GLU A 186 -18.97 7.76 13.41
N ASN A 187 -19.64 6.61 13.44
CA ASN A 187 -20.65 6.30 14.46
C ASN A 187 -20.51 4.85 14.96
N TRP A 188 -19.98 4.70 16.16
CA TRP A 188 -19.78 3.40 16.82
C TRP A 188 -21.07 2.67 17.21
N TYR A 189 -22.22 3.32 17.08
CA TYR A 189 -23.53 2.73 17.39
C TYR A 189 -24.21 2.06 16.20
N VAL A 190 -23.54 1.95 15.05
CA VAL A 190 -24.06 1.22 13.89
C VAL A 190 -24.11 -0.28 14.15
N ASP A 191 -25.01 -0.96 13.47
CA ASP A 191 -25.27 -2.39 13.75
C ASP A 191 -24.09 -3.29 13.41
N GLU A 192 -23.29 -2.95 12.40
CA GLU A 192 -22.09 -3.69 12.04
C GLU A 192 -21.08 -3.75 13.20
N VAL A 193 -20.83 -2.61 13.85
CA VAL A 193 -19.92 -2.53 15.02
C VAL A 193 -20.50 -3.31 16.19
N LYS A 194 -21.79 -3.17 16.48
CA LYS A 194 -22.44 -3.92 17.57
C LYS A 194 -22.39 -5.44 17.35
N ILE A 195 -22.62 -5.87 16.11
CA ILE A 195 -22.54 -7.29 15.73
C ILE A 195 -21.10 -7.80 15.88
N ALA A 196 -20.10 -7.00 15.47
CA ALA A 196 -18.71 -7.33 15.63
C ALA A 196 -18.36 -7.52 17.11
N ILE A 197 -18.68 -6.55 17.96
CA ILE A 197 -18.45 -6.63 19.44
C ILE A 197 -19.17 -7.83 20.05
N TYR A 198 -20.41 -8.09 19.64
CA TYR A 198 -21.15 -9.26 20.10
C TYR A 198 -20.42 -10.59 19.74
N LYS A 199 -19.93 -10.72 18.51
CA LYS A 199 -19.15 -11.89 18.07
C LYS A 199 -17.89 -12.08 18.91
N LEU A 200 -17.17 -10.99 19.18
CA LEU A 200 -15.95 -11.01 20.01
C LEU A 200 -16.25 -11.48 21.42
N ASN A 201 -17.26 -10.90 22.08
CA ASN A 201 -17.67 -11.28 23.42
C ASN A 201 -18.16 -12.73 23.50
N ARG A 202 -18.94 -13.16 22.50
CA ARG A 202 -19.40 -14.54 22.41
C ARG A 202 -18.22 -15.51 22.26
N TYR A 203 -17.26 -15.21 21.38
CA TYR A 203 -16.05 -16.01 21.22
C TYR A 203 -15.28 -16.13 22.55
N CYS A 204 -15.04 -15.00 23.23
CA CYS A 204 -14.34 -15.01 24.53
C CYS A 204 -15.05 -15.87 25.57
N LYS A 205 -16.38 -15.80 25.64
CA LYS A 205 -17.20 -16.60 26.55
C LYS A 205 -17.17 -18.08 26.19
N ASP A 206 -17.42 -18.42 24.92
CA ASP A 206 -17.53 -19.81 24.45
C ASP A 206 -16.20 -20.56 24.58
N ASN A 207 -15.07 -19.84 24.45
CA ASN A 207 -13.71 -20.40 24.53
C ASN A 207 -13.01 -20.12 25.88
N ASN A 208 -13.71 -19.53 26.87
CA ASN A 208 -13.15 -19.15 28.17
C ASN A 208 -11.84 -18.35 28.05
N VAL A 209 -11.78 -17.37 27.13
CA VAL A 209 -10.57 -16.60 26.87
C VAL A 209 -10.34 -15.59 27.98
N LYS A 210 -9.19 -15.63 28.61
CA LYS A 210 -8.79 -14.79 29.74
C LYS A 210 -7.45 -14.11 29.46
N TYR A 211 -7.13 -13.02 30.18
CA TYR A 211 -5.80 -12.42 30.13
C TYR A 211 -4.75 -13.35 30.76
N ASN A 212 -5.07 -13.87 31.95
CA ASN A 212 -4.28 -14.89 32.60
C ASN A 212 -5.19 -16.10 32.92
N PRO A 213 -4.65 -17.33 32.96
CA PRO A 213 -5.45 -18.52 33.27
C PRO A 213 -6.16 -18.46 34.63
N GLU A 214 -5.58 -17.70 35.58
CA GLU A 214 -6.06 -17.55 36.97
C GLU A 214 -7.15 -16.47 37.12
N ASP A 215 -7.41 -15.65 36.07
CA ASP A 215 -8.45 -14.63 36.14
C ASP A 215 -9.84 -15.25 36.31
N GLU A 216 -10.68 -14.64 37.14
CA GLU A 216 -12.05 -15.13 37.37
C GLU A 216 -12.96 -14.87 36.16
N SER A 217 -12.70 -13.81 35.39
CA SER A 217 -13.53 -13.39 34.29
C SER A 217 -12.86 -13.57 32.93
N VAL A 218 -13.67 -13.81 31.89
CA VAL A 218 -13.23 -13.80 30.51
C VAL A 218 -13.03 -12.37 30.01
N ILE A 219 -12.20 -12.23 28.97
CA ILE A 219 -12.01 -10.95 28.29
C ILE A 219 -13.35 -10.46 27.73
N GLN A 220 -13.65 -9.19 27.95
CA GLN A 220 -14.83 -8.52 27.44
C GLN A 220 -14.44 -7.30 26.61
N PHE A 221 -15.16 -7.11 25.50
CA PHE A 221 -15.23 -5.88 24.75
C PHE A 221 -16.46 -5.12 25.24
N GLU A 222 -16.29 -3.86 25.60
CA GLU A 222 -17.40 -3.07 26.12
C GLU A 222 -18.34 -2.73 24.95
N SER A 223 -19.59 -3.13 25.05
CA SER A 223 -20.62 -2.54 24.18
C SER A 223 -21.03 -1.23 24.83
N GLY A 224 -20.68 -0.11 24.25
CA GLY A 224 -21.05 1.21 24.75
C GLY A 224 -22.55 1.34 25.01
N SER A 225 -22.97 0.87 26.17
CA SER A 225 -24.32 1.06 26.68
C SER A 225 -24.23 1.96 27.90
N LYS A 226 -24.45 3.25 27.65
CA LYS A 226 -25.07 4.13 28.62
C LYS A 226 -26.22 4.84 27.95
#